data_75d3e3c41839ce79c6fc3cf5e0ffb8f1
#
_entry.id   75d3e3c41839ce79c6fc3cf5e0ffb8f1
#
_cell.length_a   1.000
_cell.length_b   1.000
_cell.length_c   1.000
_cell.angle_alpha   90.00
_cell.angle_beta   90.00
_cell.angle_gamma   90.00
#
_symmetry.space_group_name_H-M   'P 1'
#
loop_
_entity.id
_entity.type
_entity.pdbx_description
1 polymer ?
#
loop_
_entity_poly.entity_id
_entity_poly.type
_entity_poly.pdbx_seq_one_letter_code
_entity_poly.pdbx_strand_id
1 'polypeptide(L)'
;MKGTTRQTPMNVILIGFMGVCKSTIANGLAKSLGFDVLDTDKMIEQSQSRSINEIFATDGEESFREMESIILANLIGSTERSVISTGGGIVTREENIKKLTSIGIVFWLDAGVDSILDRVSGNRDRPLLKTENPRKKILDLLSEREPLYERCSDERIQTDDLSVDEISYGIAETARVWFSK
;
A
#
# COMPACT_ATOMS: atom_id res chain seq x y z
N MET A 1 12.20 31.20 -18.23
CA MET A 1 11.57 30.50 -17.11
C MET A 1 12.17 29.10 -17.06
N LYS A 2 13.02 28.79 -16.08
CA LYS A 2 13.63 27.45 -15.94
C LYS A 2 12.55 26.55 -15.34
N GLY A 3 12.02 25.61 -16.11
CA GLY A 3 11.17 24.55 -15.60
C GLY A 3 11.99 23.70 -14.61
N THR A 4 11.65 23.80 -13.35
CA THR A 4 12.18 22.92 -12.31
C THR A 4 11.60 21.55 -12.61
N THR A 5 12.36 20.67 -13.24
CA THR A 5 12.05 19.24 -13.31
C THR A 5 12.01 18.76 -11.87
N ARG A 6 10.82 18.53 -11.35
CA ARG A 6 10.64 17.92 -10.03
C ARG A 6 11.16 16.50 -10.15
N GLN A 7 12.37 16.23 -9.67
CA GLN A 7 12.85 14.86 -9.55
C GLN A 7 11.88 14.12 -8.64
N THR A 8 11.23 13.11 -9.17
CA THR A 8 10.38 12.21 -8.36
C THR A 8 11.29 11.53 -7.34
N PRO A 9 10.97 11.58 -6.03
CA PRO A 9 11.78 10.90 -5.04
C PRO A 9 11.95 9.42 -5.39
N MET A 10 13.14 8.88 -5.13
CA MET A 10 13.47 7.48 -5.45
C MET A 10 12.82 6.51 -4.45
N ASN A 11 11.51 6.58 -4.31
CA ASN A 11 10.74 5.65 -3.48
C ASN A 11 9.76 4.85 -4.33
N VAL A 12 9.49 3.62 -3.90
CA VAL A 12 8.46 2.75 -4.47
C VAL A 12 7.35 2.56 -3.44
N ILE A 13 6.12 2.84 -3.83
CA ILE A 13 4.96 2.70 -2.96
C ILE A 13 4.08 1.57 -3.47
N LEU A 14 3.72 0.65 -2.58
CA LEU A 14 2.83 -0.46 -2.87
C LEU A 14 1.47 -0.20 -2.23
N ILE A 15 0.45 -0.01 -3.08
CA ILE A 15 -0.96 0.07 -2.69
C ILE A 15 -1.72 -1.16 -3.16
N GLY A 16 -2.94 -1.33 -2.69
CA GLY A 16 -3.84 -2.42 -3.08
C GLY A 16 -4.58 -3.00 -1.88
N PHE A 17 -5.50 -3.88 -2.16
CA PHE A 17 -6.38 -4.47 -1.15
C PHE A 17 -5.61 -5.34 -0.12
N MET A 18 -6.24 -5.65 1.01
CA MET A 18 -5.68 -6.63 1.94
C MET A 18 -5.57 -8.00 1.26
N GLY A 19 -4.54 -8.79 1.61
CA GLY A 19 -4.33 -10.13 1.01
C GLY A 19 -3.56 -10.15 -0.31
N VAL A 20 -3.17 -9.00 -0.87
CA VAL A 20 -2.33 -8.95 -2.09
C VAL A 20 -0.82 -9.01 -1.80
N CYS A 21 -0.43 -9.40 -0.60
CA CYS A 21 0.97 -9.66 -0.19
C CYS A 21 1.93 -8.45 -0.26
N LYS A 22 1.44 -7.22 -0.10
CA LYS A 22 2.26 -5.98 -0.18
C LYS A 22 3.53 -6.04 0.67
N SER A 23 3.42 -6.38 1.95
CA SER A 23 4.58 -6.41 2.87
C SER A 23 5.61 -7.49 2.48
N THR A 24 5.16 -8.62 1.95
CA THR A 24 6.05 -9.69 1.46
C THR A 24 6.79 -9.24 0.20
N ILE A 25 6.06 -8.65 -0.75
CA ILE A 25 6.63 -8.11 -1.99
C ILE A 25 7.58 -6.96 -1.68
N ALA A 26 7.23 -6.08 -0.73
CA ALA A 26 8.08 -4.98 -0.30
C ALA A 26 9.47 -5.44 0.16
N ASN A 27 9.55 -6.53 0.93
CA ASN A 27 10.82 -7.08 1.39
C ASN A 27 11.69 -7.61 0.23
N GLY A 28 11.09 -8.38 -0.71
CA GLY A 28 11.79 -8.88 -1.89
C GLY A 28 12.28 -7.76 -2.80
N LEU A 29 11.42 -6.80 -3.05
CA LEU A 29 11.70 -5.63 -3.88
C LEU A 29 12.81 -4.74 -3.29
N ALA A 30 12.73 -4.44 -2.00
CA ALA A 30 13.74 -3.63 -1.32
C ALA A 30 15.13 -4.29 -1.37
N LYS A 31 15.20 -5.60 -1.17
CA LYS A 31 16.43 -6.37 -1.33
C LYS A 31 16.99 -6.27 -2.75
N SER A 32 16.14 -6.34 -3.78
CA SER A 32 16.54 -6.23 -5.19
C SER A 32 17.03 -4.84 -5.57
N LEU A 33 16.48 -3.78 -4.96
CA LEU A 33 16.84 -2.38 -5.23
C LEU A 33 17.95 -1.85 -4.32
N GLY A 34 18.25 -2.51 -3.21
CA GLY A 34 19.12 -1.99 -2.15
C GLY A 34 18.46 -0.80 -1.42
N PHE A 35 17.17 -0.89 -1.16
CA PHE A 35 16.33 0.12 -0.51
C PHE A 35 15.91 -0.33 0.89
N ASP A 36 15.49 0.62 1.70
CA ASP A 36 14.86 0.34 3.00
C ASP A 36 13.39 -0.08 2.83
N VAL A 37 12.85 -0.79 3.82
CA VAL A 37 11.42 -1.16 3.87
C VAL A 37 10.72 -0.36 4.94
N LEU A 38 9.63 0.31 4.57
CA LEU A 38 8.71 0.97 5.47
C LEU A 38 7.32 0.33 5.33
N ASP A 39 6.64 0.14 6.45
CA ASP A 39 5.26 -0.37 6.48
C ASP A 39 4.41 0.59 7.31
N THR A 40 3.46 1.26 6.66
CA THR A 40 2.66 2.32 7.30
C THR A 40 1.83 1.79 8.47
N ASP A 41 1.33 0.55 8.38
CA ASP A 41 0.55 -0.07 9.43
C ASP A 41 1.44 -0.29 10.68
N LYS A 42 2.66 -0.81 10.51
CA LYS A 42 3.64 -0.97 11.60
C LYS A 42 4.07 0.38 12.18
N MET A 43 4.25 1.39 11.36
CA MET A 43 4.58 2.74 11.83
C MET A 43 3.49 3.31 12.72
N ILE A 44 2.21 3.09 12.38
CA ILE A 44 1.08 3.48 13.23
C ILE A 44 1.12 2.71 14.56
N GLU A 45 1.24 1.38 14.52
CA GLU A 45 1.30 0.56 15.75
C GLU A 45 2.43 1.00 16.68
N GLN A 46 3.62 1.28 16.12
CA GLN A 46 4.77 1.78 16.89
C GLN A 46 4.50 3.16 17.50
N SER A 47 3.93 4.08 16.73
CA SER A 47 3.63 5.44 17.21
C SER A 47 2.58 5.46 18.31
N GLN A 48 1.62 4.54 18.24
CA GLN A 48 0.52 4.44 19.20
C GLN A 48 0.81 3.45 20.35
N SER A 49 1.86 2.64 20.24
CA SER A 49 2.15 1.52 21.17
C SER A 49 0.95 0.59 21.38
N ARG A 50 0.14 0.42 20.33
CA ARG A 50 -1.08 -0.40 20.30
C ARG A 50 -1.22 -1.08 18.94
N SER A 51 -1.85 -2.24 18.92
CA SER A 51 -2.20 -2.92 17.67
C SER A 51 -3.28 -2.18 16.89
N ILE A 52 -3.32 -2.39 15.57
CA ILE A 52 -4.39 -1.84 14.72
C ILE A 52 -5.77 -2.30 15.20
N ASN A 53 -5.89 -3.56 15.64
CA ASN A 53 -7.15 -4.08 16.19
C ASN A 53 -7.61 -3.31 17.42
N GLU A 54 -6.71 -2.96 18.32
CA GLU A 54 -7.01 -2.13 19.49
C GLU A 54 -7.42 -0.73 19.09
N ILE A 55 -6.71 -0.10 18.14
CA ILE A 55 -7.04 1.24 17.64
C ILE A 55 -8.46 1.24 17.05
N PHE A 56 -8.80 0.27 16.19
CA PHE A 56 -10.14 0.16 15.63
C PHE A 56 -11.22 -0.05 16.69
N ALA A 57 -10.92 -0.83 17.74
CA ALA A 57 -11.86 -1.12 18.81
C ALA A 57 -12.11 0.08 19.75
N THR A 58 -11.09 0.88 20.00
CA THR A 58 -11.16 2.01 20.97
C THR A 58 -11.42 3.34 20.32
N ASP A 59 -10.74 3.64 19.19
CA ASP A 59 -10.73 4.96 18.58
C ASP A 59 -11.56 5.00 17.28
N GLY A 60 -11.87 3.84 16.70
CA GLY A 60 -12.65 3.70 15.48
C GLY A 60 -11.88 3.86 14.17
N GLU A 61 -12.55 3.58 13.06
CA GLU A 61 -11.92 3.61 11.73
C GLU A 61 -11.45 5.02 11.34
N GLU A 62 -12.25 6.04 11.62
CA GLU A 62 -11.92 7.42 11.21
C GLU A 62 -10.62 7.92 11.85
N SER A 63 -10.41 7.64 13.13
CA SER A 63 -9.15 7.96 13.83
C SER A 63 -7.96 7.22 13.21
N PHE A 64 -8.14 5.95 12.83
CA PHE A 64 -7.10 5.20 12.12
C PHE A 64 -6.76 5.83 10.76
N ARG A 65 -7.75 6.26 9.98
CA ARG A 65 -7.52 6.97 8.71
C ARG A 65 -6.77 8.28 8.90
N GLU A 66 -7.00 8.98 10.01
CA GLU A 66 -6.24 10.18 10.35
C GLU A 66 -4.77 9.85 10.65
N MET A 67 -4.52 8.77 11.38
CA MET A 67 -3.16 8.29 11.64
C MET A 67 -2.43 7.91 10.34
N GLU A 68 -3.09 7.24 9.39
CA GLU A 68 -2.53 6.98 8.05
C GLU A 68 -2.12 8.31 7.37
N SER A 69 -2.97 9.33 7.42
CA SER A 69 -2.69 10.63 6.82
C SER A 69 -1.51 11.37 7.45
N ILE A 70 -1.33 11.24 8.78
CA ILE A 70 -0.20 11.80 9.54
C ILE A 70 1.10 11.08 9.16
N ILE A 71 1.09 9.74 9.11
CA ILE A 71 2.27 8.95 8.71
C ILE A 71 2.73 9.36 7.32
N LEU A 72 1.82 9.45 6.35
CA LEU A 72 2.17 9.89 5.00
C LEU A 72 2.74 11.30 4.96
N ALA A 73 2.18 12.23 5.74
CA ALA A 73 2.70 13.59 5.83
C ALA A 73 4.15 13.62 6.35
N ASN A 74 4.47 12.76 7.32
CA ASN A 74 5.82 12.64 7.87
C ASN A 74 6.81 12.00 6.89
N LEU A 75 6.35 11.20 5.93
CA LEU A 75 7.22 10.59 4.92
C LEU A 75 7.59 11.55 3.78
N ILE A 76 6.81 12.61 3.56
CA ILE A 76 7.10 13.59 2.51
C ILE A 76 8.42 14.31 2.81
N GLY A 77 9.40 14.15 1.92
CA GLY A 77 10.71 14.81 2.04
C GLY A 77 11.62 14.28 3.15
N SER A 78 11.18 13.26 3.91
CA SER A 78 11.96 12.62 4.98
C SER A 78 12.48 11.24 4.61
N THR A 79 12.00 10.66 3.51
CA THR A 79 12.41 9.32 3.06
C THR A 79 12.87 9.32 1.61
N GLU A 80 13.90 8.55 1.32
CA GLU A 80 14.45 8.32 0.00
C GLU A 80 14.98 6.89 -0.08
N ARG A 81 14.95 6.29 -1.28
CA ARG A 81 15.38 4.92 -1.52
C ARG A 81 14.66 3.91 -0.62
N SER A 82 13.35 4.04 -0.52
CA SER A 82 12.51 3.20 0.31
C SER A 82 11.41 2.50 -0.50
N VAL A 83 11.07 1.28 -0.10
CA VAL A 83 9.87 0.58 -0.52
C VAL A 83 8.83 0.70 0.60
N ILE A 84 7.72 1.32 0.30
CA ILE A 84 6.68 1.65 1.27
C ILE A 84 5.47 0.74 1.05
N SER A 85 5.23 -0.18 1.98
CA SER A 85 3.99 -0.98 2.04
C SER A 85 2.92 -0.21 2.79
N THR A 86 1.71 -0.14 2.24
CA THR A 86 0.62 0.66 2.82
C THR A 86 -0.56 -0.18 3.29
N GLY A 87 -1.38 0.38 4.18
CA GLY A 87 -2.69 -0.16 4.51
C GLY A 87 -3.64 -0.18 3.31
N GLY A 88 -4.53 -1.19 3.23
CA GLY A 88 -5.44 -1.34 2.07
C GLY A 88 -6.52 -0.26 1.96
N GLY A 89 -6.73 0.55 2.99
CA GLY A 89 -7.69 1.67 2.96
C GLY A 89 -7.06 3.05 2.81
N ILE A 90 -5.75 3.12 2.61
CA ILE A 90 -5.00 4.39 2.61
C ILE A 90 -5.48 5.37 1.52
N VAL A 91 -6.01 4.85 0.42
CA VAL A 91 -6.52 5.63 -0.72
C VAL A 91 -7.92 6.21 -0.51
N THR A 92 -8.61 5.87 0.57
CA THR A 92 -9.98 6.34 0.82
C THR A 92 -10.07 7.83 1.11
N ARG A 93 -8.97 8.47 1.49
CA ARG A 93 -8.88 9.91 1.64
C ARG A 93 -8.15 10.55 0.45
N GLU A 94 -8.77 11.53 -0.20
CA GLU A 94 -8.22 12.24 -1.35
C GLU A 94 -6.85 12.89 -1.07
N GLU A 95 -6.67 13.39 0.14
CA GLU A 95 -5.38 13.97 0.55
C GLU A 95 -4.25 12.94 0.59
N ASN A 96 -4.56 11.67 0.92
CA ASN A 96 -3.57 10.59 0.92
C ASN A 96 -3.13 10.23 -0.48
N ILE A 97 -4.03 10.24 -1.47
CA ILE A 97 -3.67 10.04 -2.87
C ILE A 97 -2.63 11.07 -3.32
N LYS A 98 -2.85 12.35 -3.00
CA LYS A 98 -1.90 13.42 -3.31
C LYS A 98 -0.55 13.25 -2.59
N LYS A 99 -0.57 12.81 -1.33
CA LYS A 99 0.65 12.53 -0.56
C LYS A 99 1.42 11.36 -1.16
N LEU A 100 0.77 10.24 -1.44
CA LEU A 100 1.38 9.04 -2.04
C LEU A 100 2.10 9.38 -3.35
N THR A 101 1.42 10.05 -4.28
CA THR A 101 2.00 10.46 -5.58
C THR A 101 3.13 11.49 -5.44
N SER A 102 3.24 12.18 -4.31
CA SER A 102 4.35 13.10 -4.04
C SER A 102 5.56 12.42 -3.40
N ILE A 103 5.38 11.25 -2.77
CA ILE A 103 6.42 10.50 -2.07
C ILE A 103 7.26 9.67 -3.05
N GLY A 104 6.69 9.12 -4.12
CA GLY A 104 7.40 8.28 -5.07
C GLY A 104 6.49 7.67 -6.13
N ILE A 105 6.96 6.62 -6.80
CA ILE A 105 6.21 5.87 -7.81
C ILE A 105 5.25 4.91 -7.13
N VAL A 106 4.00 4.92 -7.55
CA VAL A 106 2.94 4.12 -6.92
C VAL A 106 2.58 2.92 -7.80
N PHE A 107 2.75 1.72 -7.25
CA PHE A 107 2.33 0.46 -7.86
C PHE A 107 1.07 -0.07 -7.16
N TRP A 108 0.03 -0.31 -7.92
CA TRP A 108 -1.15 -0.99 -7.43
C TRP A 108 -1.02 -2.50 -7.64
N LEU A 109 -0.92 -3.23 -6.54
CA LEU A 109 -0.98 -4.69 -6.55
C LEU A 109 -2.44 -5.11 -6.51
N ASP A 110 -2.87 -5.77 -7.57
CA ASP A 110 -4.24 -6.21 -7.76
C ASP A 110 -4.34 -7.73 -7.76
N ALA A 111 -5.47 -8.26 -7.27
CA ALA A 111 -5.77 -9.67 -7.25
C ALA A 111 -7.28 -9.92 -7.34
N GLY A 112 -7.67 -11.04 -7.89
CA GLY A 112 -9.06 -11.49 -7.94
C GLY A 112 -9.64 -11.75 -6.54
N VAL A 113 -10.96 -11.62 -6.43
CA VAL A 113 -11.69 -11.78 -5.16
C VAL A 113 -11.44 -13.14 -4.52
N ASP A 114 -11.36 -14.21 -5.31
CA ASP A 114 -11.17 -15.56 -4.80
C ASP A 114 -9.75 -15.74 -4.24
N SER A 115 -8.73 -15.20 -4.92
CA SER A 115 -7.34 -15.17 -4.40
C SER A 115 -7.23 -14.37 -3.11
N ILE A 116 -7.91 -13.23 -3.03
CA ILE A 116 -7.95 -12.42 -1.80
C ILE A 116 -8.61 -13.22 -0.69
N LEU A 117 -9.77 -13.83 -0.94
CA LEU A 117 -10.52 -14.60 0.04
C LEU A 117 -9.69 -15.75 0.60
N ASP A 118 -9.02 -16.52 -0.26
CA ASP A 118 -8.15 -17.62 0.14
C ASP A 118 -6.99 -17.14 1.04
N ARG A 119 -6.36 -16.03 0.67
CA ARG A 119 -5.22 -15.47 1.40
C ARG A 119 -5.61 -14.85 2.75
N VAL A 120 -6.84 -14.33 2.89
CA VAL A 120 -7.31 -13.70 4.15
C VAL A 120 -8.06 -14.66 5.07
N SER A 121 -8.60 -15.79 4.55
CA SER A 121 -9.41 -16.73 5.33
C SER A 121 -8.64 -17.38 6.48
N GLY A 122 -7.32 -17.47 6.41
CA GLY A 122 -6.44 -17.96 7.47
C GLY A 122 -6.06 -16.93 8.53
N ASN A 123 -6.38 -15.64 8.33
CA ASN A 123 -5.94 -14.57 9.22
C ASN A 123 -7.12 -13.94 9.98
N ARG A 124 -7.20 -14.20 11.29
CA ARG A 124 -8.26 -13.68 12.18
C ARG A 124 -8.11 -12.19 12.54
N ASP A 125 -7.00 -11.56 12.15
CA ASP A 125 -6.64 -10.17 12.52
C ASP A 125 -7.12 -9.12 11.50
N ARG A 126 -8.32 -9.34 10.92
CA ARG A 126 -8.90 -8.43 9.93
C ARG A 126 -10.27 -7.93 10.40
N PRO A 127 -10.35 -6.79 11.14
CA PRO A 127 -11.59 -6.28 11.71
C PRO A 127 -12.72 -6.12 10.67
N LEU A 128 -12.38 -5.63 9.46
CA LEU A 128 -13.35 -5.36 8.39
C LEU A 128 -13.94 -6.61 7.74
N LEU A 129 -13.36 -7.81 7.97
CA LEU A 129 -13.86 -9.09 7.42
C LEU A 129 -14.57 -9.96 8.46
N LYS A 130 -14.77 -9.47 9.68
CA LYS A 130 -15.57 -10.15 10.71
C LYS A 130 -17.08 -10.00 10.39
N THR A 131 -17.55 -10.76 9.41
CA THR A 131 -18.95 -10.71 8.90
C THR A 131 -19.41 -12.11 8.51
N GLU A 132 -20.73 -12.29 8.40
CA GLU A 132 -21.32 -13.56 7.96
C GLU A 132 -21.02 -13.91 6.49
N ASN A 133 -20.76 -12.90 5.66
CA ASN A 133 -20.41 -13.10 4.25
C ASN A 133 -19.13 -12.30 3.86
N PRO A 134 -17.94 -12.86 4.17
CA PRO A 134 -16.66 -12.20 3.85
C PRO A 134 -16.48 -11.92 2.36
N ARG A 135 -16.93 -12.84 1.47
CA ARG A 135 -16.83 -12.66 0.02
C ARG A 135 -17.60 -11.44 -0.47
N LYS A 136 -18.84 -11.26 -0.01
CA LYS A 136 -19.64 -10.07 -0.35
C LYS A 136 -18.96 -8.81 0.17
N LYS A 137 -18.45 -8.84 1.40
CA LYS A 137 -17.76 -7.69 1.99
C LYS A 137 -16.52 -7.30 1.21
N ILE A 138 -15.74 -8.28 0.71
CA ILE A 138 -14.58 -8.03 -0.15
C ILE A 138 -15.02 -7.38 -1.46
N LEU A 139 -16.06 -7.92 -2.13
CA LEU A 139 -16.61 -7.36 -3.36
C LEU A 139 -17.05 -5.90 -3.19
N ASP A 140 -17.81 -5.61 -2.14
CA ASP A 140 -18.32 -4.27 -1.85
C ASP A 140 -17.14 -3.28 -1.66
N LEU A 141 -16.14 -3.66 -0.84
CA LEU A 141 -14.96 -2.85 -0.58
C LEU A 141 -14.05 -2.68 -1.80
N LEU A 142 -13.91 -3.70 -2.65
CA LEU A 142 -13.16 -3.60 -3.90
C LEU A 142 -13.84 -2.64 -4.87
N SER A 143 -15.16 -2.82 -5.10
CA SER A 143 -15.94 -1.93 -5.96
C SER A 143 -15.80 -0.45 -5.57
N GLU A 144 -15.73 -0.17 -4.26
CA GLU A 144 -15.55 1.18 -3.74
C GLU A 144 -14.11 1.69 -3.94
N ARG A 145 -13.09 0.82 -3.81
CA ARG A 145 -11.68 1.22 -3.75
C ARG A 145 -10.93 1.10 -5.07
N GLU A 146 -11.32 0.22 -5.98
CA GLU A 146 -10.67 0.06 -7.28
C GLU A 146 -10.50 1.38 -8.04
N PRO A 147 -11.53 2.25 -8.18
CA PRO A 147 -11.35 3.54 -8.85
C PRO A 147 -10.35 4.46 -8.15
N LEU A 148 -10.19 4.30 -6.83
CA LEU A 148 -9.24 5.08 -6.03
C LEU A 148 -7.82 4.56 -6.21
N TYR A 149 -7.62 3.24 -6.23
CA TYR A 149 -6.33 2.63 -6.54
C TYR A 149 -5.88 3.00 -7.96
N GLU A 150 -6.76 2.88 -8.96
CA GLU A 150 -6.46 3.22 -10.34
C GLU A 150 -6.02 4.68 -10.47
N ARG A 151 -6.74 5.60 -9.84
CA ARG A 151 -6.40 7.02 -9.86
C ARG A 151 -5.10 7.37 -9.12
N CYS A 152 -4.73 6.57 -8.12
CA CYS A 152 -3.55 6.79 -7.30
C CYS A 152 -2.29 6.19 -7.93
N SER A 153 -2.40 5.14 -8.73
CA SER A 153 -1.26 4.37 -9.22
C SER A 153 -0.68 4.88 -10.51
N ASP A 154 0.65 4.74 -10.66
CA ASP A 154 1.35 4.92 -11.93
C ASP A 154 1.32 3.62 -12.76
N GLU A 155 1.31 2.46 -12.08
CA GLU A 155 1.32 1.13 -12.71
C GLU A 155 0.43 0.16 -11.92
N ARG A 156 -0.31 -0.72 -12.63
CA ARG A 156 -1.11 -1.82 -12.05
C ARG A 156 -0.45 -3.16 -12.32
N ILE A 157 -0.29 -3.97 -11.29
CA ILE A 157 0.34 -5.29 -11.35
C ILE A 157 -0.68 -6.34 -10.92
N GLN A 158 -1.08 -7.21 -11.83
CA GLN A 158 -1.92 -8.37 -11.52
C GLN A 158 -1.07 -9.45 -10.83
N THR A 159 -1.52 -9.92 -9.66
CA THR A 159 -0.71 -10.79 -8.80
C THR A 159 -1.18 -12.24 -8.72
N ASP A 160 -2.25 -12.62 -9.40
CA ASP A 160 -2.88 -13.94 -9.22
C ASP A 160 -2.00 -15.09 -9.68
N ASP A 161 -1.37 -14.95 -10.85
CA ASP A 161 -0.62 -16.02 -11.52
C ASP A 161 0.90 -15.83 -11.38
N LEU A 162 1.35 -14.92 -10.54
CA LEU A 162 2.76 -14.60 -10.37
C LEU A 162 3.25 -14.92 -8.95
N SER A 163 4.47 -15.42 -8.86
CA SER A 163 5.17 -15.57 -7.60
C SER A 163 5.61 -14.21 -7.05
N VAL A 164 5.88 -14.15 -5.74
CA VAL A 164 6.41 -12.95 -5.10
C VAL A 164 7.71 -12.48 -5.75
N ASP A 165 8.56 -13.42 -6.17
CA ASP A 165 9.85 -13.11 -6.82
C ASP A 165 9.65 -12.50 -8.20
N GLU A 166 8.73 -13.04 -9.02
CA GLU A 166 8.40 -12.49 -10.34
C GLU A 166 7.81 -11.08 -10.23
N ILE A 167 6.89 -10.87 -9.29
CA ILE A 167 6.31 -9.54 -9.03
C ILE A 167 7.40 -8.56 -8.58
N SER A 168 8.22 -8.96 -7.61
CA SER A 168 9.30 -8.11 -7.09
C SER A 168 10.31 -7.76 -8.16
N TYR A 169 10.67 -8.71 -9.02
CA TYR A 169 11.57 -8.48 -10.14
C TYR A 169 10.97 -7.51 -11.17
N GLY A 170 9.73 -7.73 -11.59
CA GLY A 170 9.05 -6.86 -12.56
C GLY A 170 8.92 -5.41 -12.07
N ILE A 171 8.54 -5.23 -10.80
CA ILE A 171 8.48 -3.90 -10.20
C ILE A 171 9.86 -3.25 -10.12
N ALA A 172 10.91 -4.01 -9.75
CA ALA A 172 12.27 -3.50 -9.67
C ALA A 172 12.77 -2.97 -11.01
N GLU A 173 12.55 -3.73 -12.10
CA GLU A 173 12.94 -3.31 -13.45
C GLU A 173 12.18 -2.05 -13.88
N THR A 174 10.87 -2.00 -13.66
CA THR A 174 10.05 -0.82 -13.97
C THR A 174 10.54 0.40 -13.17
N ALA A 175 10.77 0.25 -11.88
CA ALA A 175 11.24 1.33 -11.02
C ALA A 175 12.62 1.86 -11.45
N ARG A 176 13.56 0.98 -11.86
CA ARG A 176 14.88 1.41 -12.40
C ARG A 176 14.74 2.27 -13.65
N VAL A 177 13.81 1.91 -14.55
CA VAL A 177 13.52 2.74 -15.74
C VAL A 177 12.97 4.10 -15.35
N TRP A 178 12.09 4.14 -14.36
CA TRP A 178 11.52 5.42 -13.87
C TRP A 178 12.59 6.32 -13.24
N PHE A 179 13.46 5.76 -12.42
CA PHE A 179 14.52 6.51 -11.73
C PHE A 179 15.67 6.96 -12.66
N SER A 180 15.74 6.44 -13.88
CA SER A 180 16.74 6.82 -14.88
C SER A 180 16.31 7.98 -15.79
N LYS A 181 15.06 8.44 -15.66
CA LYS A 181 14.50 9.57 -16.42
C LYS A 181 14.76 10.90 -15.71
#